data_10c0d86d4d65abb5f7b637b8e09849a3
#
_entry.id   10c0d86d4d65abb5f7b637b8e09849a3
#
_cell.length_a   1.000
_cell.length_b   1.000
_cell.length_c   1.000
_cell.angle_alpha   90.00
_cell.angle_beta   90.00
_cell.angle_gamma   90.00
#
_symmetry.space_group_name_H-M   'P 1'
#
loop_
_entity.id
_entity.type
_entity.pdbx_description
1 polymer ?
#
loop_
_entity_poly.entity_id
_entity_poly.type
_entity_poly.pdbx_seq_one_letter_code
_entity_poly.pdbx_strand_id
1 'polypeptide(L)'
;MALSQDEIFEKVQEALVDALGVDDDEVTAEATLVGDLGAESIDFLDIVFKLEKAFDIQIPREELSPEDILTDSNFVQDGVVTADGIAELKKRMPWANLDTFAENPRVQDFGNLLTVGDLVGYVTSKTE
;
A
#
# COMPACT_ATOMS: atom_id res chain seq x y z
N MET A 1 -9.11 -17.10 14.95
CA MET A 1 -10.32 -16.58 14.30
C MET A 1 -9.97 -15.41 13.40
N ALA A 2 -10.43 -15.47 12.16
CA ALA A 2 -10.19 -14.37 11.23
C ALA A 2 -11.11 -13.19 11.54
N LEU A 3 -10.59 -11.99 11.41
CA LEU A 3 -11.38 -10.78 11.56
C LEU A 3 -12.29 -10.58 10.34
N SER A 4 -13.44 -9.97 10.54
CA SER A 4 -14.30 -9.60 9.42
C SER A 4 -13.67 -8.45 8.63
N GLN A 5 -14.13 -8.26 7.40
CA GLN A 5 -13.64 -7.15 6.56
C GLN A 5 -13.92 -5.80 7.23
N ASP A 6 -15.06 -5.64 7.87
CA ASP A 6 -15.41 -4.40 8.56
C ASP A 6 -14.46 -4.14 9.74
N GLU A 7 -14.13 -5.18 10.50
CA GLU A 7 -13.19 -5.05 11.61
C GLU A 7 -11.79 -4.69 11.12
N ILE A 8 -11.35 -5.30 10.03
CA ILE A 8 -10.06 -4.98 9.43
C ILE A 8 -10.03 -3.53 8.96
N PHE A 9 -11.08 -3.10 8.26
CA PHE A 9 -11.19 -1.72 7.79
C PHE A 9 -11.13 -0.73 8.96
N GLU A 10 -11.89 -0.98 10.03
CA GLU A 10 -11.89 -0.10 11.20
C GLU A 10 -10.50 0.04 11.83
N LYS A 11 -9.78 -1.07 11.94
CA LYS A 11 -8.43 -1.05 12.53
C LYS A 11 -7.44 -0.32 11.62
N VAL A 12 -7.54 -0.54 10.31
CA VAL A 12 -6.72 0.19 9.34
C VAL A 12 -7.03 1.69 9.40
N GLN A 13 -8.32 2.04 9.46
CA GLN A 13 -8.76 3.41 9.58
C GLN A 13 -8.18 4.09 10.82
N GLU A 14 -8.26 3.44 11.97
CA GLU A 14 -7.70 3.97 13.21
C GLU A 14 -6.19 4.19 13.11
N ALA A 15 -5.49 3.25 12.51
CA ALA A 15 -4.04 3.36 12.33
C ALA A 15 -3.69 4.57 11.46
N LEU A 16 -4.43 4.79 10.40
CA LEU A 16 -4.21 5.92 9.49
C LEU A 16 -4.57 7.26 10.15
N VAL A 17 -5.66 7.31 10.88
CA VAL A 17 -6.04 8.51 11.64
C VAL A 17 -4.94 8.89 12.62
N ASP A 18 -4.43 7.92 13.37
CA ASP A 18 -3.34 8.13 14.33
C ASP A 18 -2.04 8.57 13.66
N ALA A 19 -1.69 7.91 12.57
CA ALA A 19 -0.40 8.15 11.90
C ALA A 19 -0.39 9.47 11.14
N LEU A 20 -1.50 9.82 10.51
CA LEU A 20 -1.57 10.95 9.59
C LEU A 20 -2.31 12.16 10.13
N GLY A 21 -3.02 12.00 11.24
CA GLY A 21 -3.79 13.10 11.82
C GLY A 21 -4.99 13.52 10.99
N VAL A 22 -5.51 12.61 10.15
CA VAL A 22 -6.68 12.87 9.32
C VAL A 22 -7.95 12.46 10.08
N ASP A 23 -9.10 12.94 9.61
CA ASP A 23 -10.38 12.54 10.19
C ASP A 23 -10.79 11.16 9.67
N ASP A 24 -11.57 10.43 10.47
CA ASP A 24 -11.99 9.08 10.10
C ASP A 24 -12.87 9.07 8.84
N ASP A 25 -13.65 10.11 8.61
CA ASP A 25 -14.48 10.18 7.40
C ASP A 25 -13.68 10.48 6.13
N GLU A 26 -12.43 10.90 6.27
CA GLU A 26 -11.51 11.03 5.12
C GLU A 26 -10.94 9.69 4.69
N VAL A 27 -10.92 8.71 5.59
CA VAL A 27 -10.33 7.39 5.33
C VAL A 27 -11.39 6.48 4.73
N THR A 28 -11.53 6.55 3.41
CA THR A 28 -12.44 5.67 2.66
C THR A 28 -11.61 4.63 1.89
N ALA A 29 -12.26 3.57 1.42
CA ALA A 29 -11.57 2.50 0.68
C ALA A 29 -10.87 3.04 -0.58
N GLU A 30 -11.44 4.03 -1.24
CA GLU A 30 -10.92 4.61 -2.47
C GLU A 30 -9.85 5.68 -2.24
N ALA A 31 -9.71 6.16 -1.01
CA ALA A 31 -8.74 7.23 -0.71
C ALA A 31 -7.31 6.73 -0.93
N THR A 32 -6.51 7.51 -1.65
CA THR A 32 -5.10 7.19 -1.82
C THR A 32 -4.32 7.68 -0.60
N LEU A 33 -3.30 6.92 -0.22
CA LEU A 33 -2.52 7.26 0.98
C LEU A 33 -1.75 8.55 0.81
N VAL A 34 -1.15 8.75 -0.36
CA VAL A 34 -0.33 9.94 -0.62
C VAL A 34 -1.18 11.12 -1.10
N GLY A 35 -1.99 10.91 -2.13
CA GLY A 35 -2.73 11.99 -2.77
C GLY A 35 -3.85 12.54 -1.92
N ASP A 36 -4.67 11.66 -1.35
CA ASP A 36 -5.85 12.07 -0.58
C ASP A 36 -5.55 12.27 0.90
N LEU A 37 -4.73 11.40 1.49
CA LEU A 37 -4.44 11.45 2.93
C LEU A 37 -3.13 12.16 3.27
N GLY A 38 -2.32 12.50 2.27
CA GLY A 38 -1.09 13.26 2.46
C GLY A 38 0.04 12.50 3.13
N ALA A 39 0.07 11.18 2.99
CA ALA A 39 1.14 10.37 3.60
C ALA A 39 2.49 10.65 2.93
N GLU A 40 3.52 10.79 3.75
CA GLU A 40 4.89 10.94 3.29
C GLU A 40 5.67 9.66 3.54
N SER A 41 6.88 9.56 3.00
CA SER A 41 7.72 8.37 3.18
C SER A 41 7.93 8.01 4.65
N ILE A 42 8.13 9.03 5.48
CA ILE A 42 8.33 8.85 6.92
C ILE A 42 7.05 8.33 7.59
N ASP A 43 5.89 8.73 7.09
CA ASP A 43 4.60 8.31 7.63
C ASP A 43 4.35 6.82 7.40
N PHE A 44 4.89 6.25 6.31
CA PHE A 44 4.74 4.82 6.02
C PHE A 44 5.33 3.94 7.11
N LEU A 45 6.44 4.35 7.70
CA LEU A 45 7.03 3.60 8.81
C LEU A 45 6.08 3.54 10.00
N ASP A 46 5.45 4.67 10.32
CA ASP A 46 4.51 4.75 11.42
C ASP A 46 3.24 3.96 11.13
N ILE A 47 2.74 4.04 9.89
CA ILE A 47 1.58 3.26 9.45
C ILE A 47 1.85 1.77 9.59
N VAL A 48 2.99 1.30 9.08
CA VAL A 48 3.39 -0.11 9.16
C VAL A 48 3.47 -0.55 10.62
N PHE A 49 4.11 0.25 11.46
CA PHE A 49 4.28 -0.07 12.87
C PHE A 49 2.92 -0.22 13.59
N LYS A 50 2.01 0.71 13.31
CA LYS A 50 0.68 0.69 13.91
C LYS A 50 -0.14 -0.51 13.43
N LEU A 51 -0.03 -0.86 12.16
CA LEU A 51 -0.70 -2.03 11.61
C LEU A 51 -0.16 -3.33 12.21
N GLU A 52 1.15 -3.41 12.39
CA GLU A 52 1.77 -4.58 13.01
C GLU A 52 1.25 -4.79 14.43
N LYS A 53 1.11 -3.71 15.17
CA LYS A 53 0.59 -3.78 16.54
C LYS A 53 -0.90 -4.11 16.57
N ALA A 54 -1.67 -3.48 15.70
CA ALA A 54 -3.13 -3.65 15.68
C ALA A 54 -3.54 -5.07 15.32
N PHE A 55 -2.78 -5.73 14.44
CA PHE A 55 -3.13 -7.06 13.93
C PHE A 55 -2.20 -8.16 14.42
N ASP A 56 -1.19 -7.82 15.19
CA ASP A 56 -0.17 -8.77 15.69
C ASP A 56 0.47 -9.56 14.55
N ILE A 57 0.92 -8.84 13.53
CA ILE A 57 1.57 -9.41 12.35
C ILE A 57 2.89 -8.70 12.10
N GLN A 58 3.71 -9.28 11.22
CA GLN A 58 4.94 -8.64 10.75
C GLN A 58 4.75 -8.20 9.31
N ILE A 59 5.14 -6.95 9.03
CA ILE A 59 5.01 -6.35 7.70
C ILE A 59 6.40 -5.95 7.21
N PRO A 60 7.04 -6.79 6.37
CA PRO A 60 8.30 -6.38 5.73
C PRO A 60 8.04 -5.19 4.81
N ARG A 61 8.93 -4.21 4.85
CA ARG A 61 8.78 -2.98 4.04
C ARG A 61 8.67 -3.29 2.55
N GLU A 62 9.40 -4.29 2.10
CA GLU A 62 9.46 -4.65 0.69
C GLU A 62 8.11 -5.13 0.15
N GLU A 63 7.24 -5.59 1.02
CA GLU A 63 5.91 -6.05 0.60
C GLU A 63 4.99 -4.88 0.27
N LEU A 64 5.12 -3.75 0.97
CA LEU A 64 4.31 -2.57 0.72
C LEU A 64 5.00 -1.57 -0.19
N SER A 65 6.33 -1.54 -0.19
CA SER A 65 7.12 -0.61 -0.98
C SER A 65 8.25 -1.36 -1.68
N PRO A 66 8.00 -1.91 -2.87
CA PRO A 66 9.00 -2.74 -3.56
C PRO A 66 10.09 -1.90 -4.22
N GLU A 67 10.90 -1.23 -3.39
CA GLU A 67 11.97 -0.35 -3.87
C GLU A 67 13.02 -1.11 -4.70
N ASP A 68 13.25 -2.39 -4.37
CA ASP A 68 14.18 -3.22 -5.12
C ASP A 68 13.78 -3.40 -6.59
N ILE A 69 12.47 -3.42 -6.85
CA ILE A 69 11.96 -3.48 -8.23
C ILE A 69 12.03 -2.10 -8.87
N LEU A 70 11.59 -1.07 -8.14
CA LEU A 70 11.47 0.28 -8.68
C LEU A 70 12.82 0.95 -8.93
N THR A 71 13.90 0.43 -8.36
CA THR A 71 15.26 0.94 -8.57
C THR A 71 16.12 0.03 -9.45
N ASP A 72 15.57 -1.10 -9.90
CA ASP A 72 16.31 -2.07 -10.71
C ASP A 72 16.22 -1.69 -12.20
N SER A 73 17.38 -1.52 -12.83
CA SER A 73 17.44 -1.13 -14.25
C SER A 73 16.86 -2.18 -15.18
N ASN A 74 16.69 -3.42 -14.72
CA ASN A 74 16.03 -4.47 -15.51
C ASN A 74 14.51 -4.31 -15.52
N PHE A 75 13.97 -3.62 -14.51
CA PHE A 75 12.52 -3.44 -14.36
C PHE A 75 12.07 -2.02 -14.61
N VAL A 76 12.99 -1.05 -14.66
CA VAL A 76 12.67 0.37 -14.85
C VAL A 76 13.62 0.96 -15.89
N GLN A 77 13.06 1.61 -16.92
CA GLN A 77 13.84 2.31 -17.94
C GLN A 77 13.24 3.69 -18.15
N ASP A 78 14.08 4.72 -18.07
CA ASP A 78 13.67 6.12 -18.26
C ASP A 78 12.53 6.55 -17.33
N GLY A 79 12.52 6.03 -16.11
CA GLY A 79 11.50 6.35 -15.12
C GLY A 79 10.18 5.62 -15.33
N VAL A 80 10.14 4.65 -16.23
CA VAL A 80 8.94 3.87 -16.55
C VAL A 80 9.19 2.40 -16.24
N VAL A 81 8.24 1.76 -15.56
CA VAL A 81 8.35 0.34 -15.22
C VAL A 81 8.10 -0.48 -16.49
N THR A 82 8.99 -1.42 -16.78
CA THR A 82 8.88 -2.29 -17.96
C THR A 82 7.78 -3.34 -17.78
N ALA A 83 7.44 -4.04 -18.87
CA ALA A 83 6.46 -5.13 -18.78
C ALA A 83 6.91 -6.21 -17.79
N ASP A 84 8.21 -6.51 -17.75
CA ASP A 84 8.76 -7.46 -16.77
C ASP A 84 8.62 -6.92 -15.35
N GLY A 85 8.84 -5.61 -15.17
CA GLY A 85 8.65 -4.96 -13.88
C GLY A 85 7.20 -5.02 -13.41
N ILE A 86 6.26 -4.77 -14.32
CA ILE A 86 4.84 -4.88 -14.01
C ILE A 86 4.49 -6.30 -13.58
N ALA A 87 5.00 -7.32 -14.29
CA ALA A 87 4.77 -8.71 -13.94
C ALA A 87 5.29 -9.03 -12.53
N GLU A 88 6.47 -8.52 -12.17
CA GLU A 88 7.03 -8.70 -10.84
C GLU A 88 6.19 -7.99 -9.77
N LEU A 89 5.73 -6.78 -10.05
CA LEU A 89 4.87 -6.04 -9.12
C LEU A 89 3.57 -6.80 -8.87
N LYS A 90 2.95 -7.34 -9.90
CA LYS A 90 1.72 -8.12 -9.76
C LYS A 90 1.94 -9.38 -8.93
N LYS A 91 3.08 -10.00 -9.08
CA LYS A 91 3.47 -11.18 -8.31
C LYS A 91 3.65 -10.85 -6.83
N ARG A 92 4.30 -9.72 -6.55
CA ARG A 92 4.63 -9.31 -5.19
C ARG A 92 3.45 -8.67 -4.47
N MET A 93 2.57 -8.01 -5.23
CA MET A 93 1.44 -7.25 -4.70
C MET A 93 0.11 -7.71 -5.29
N PRO A 94 -0.26 -9.01 -5.11
CA PRO A 94 -1.52 -9.51 -5.69
C PRO A 94 -2.76 -8.88 -5.06
N TRP A 95 -2.59 -8.28 -3.90
CA TRP A 95 -3.65 -7.59 -3.18
C TRP A 95 -3.92 -6.17 -3.71
N ALA A 96 -3.04 -5.64 -4.53
CA ALA A 96 -3.17 -4.28 -5.08
C ALA A 96 -3.70 -4.32 -6.51
N ASN A 97 -4.51 -3.32 -6.85
CA ASN A 97 -4.98 -3.17 -8.23
C ASN A 97 -3.95 -2.37 -9.03
N LEU A 98 -3.21 -3.06 -9.88
CA LEU A 98 -2.16 -2.44 -10.69
C LEU A 98 -2.58 -2.14 -12.12
N ASP A 99 -3.82 -2.41 -12.49
CA ASP A 99 -4.29 -2.24 -13.87
C ASP A 99 -4.18 -0.79 -14.36
N THR A 100 -4.61 0.16 -13.54
CA THR A 100 -4.51 1.58 -13.88
C THR A 100 -3.06 2.03 -13.95
N PHE A 101 -2.25 1.57 -13.00
CA PHE A 101 -0.82 1.89 -13.00
C PHE A 101 -0.13 1.35 -14.27
N ALA A 102 -0.51 0.14 -14.70
CA ALA A 102 0.11 -0.51 -15.87
C ALA A 102 -0.15 0.27 -17.17
N GLU A 103 -1.21 1.07 -17.22
CA GLU A 103 -1.52 1.90 -18.39
C GLU A 103 -0.49 3.02 -18.58
N ASN A 104 0.05 3.54 -17.47
CA ASN A 104 1.07 4.59 -17.50
C ASN A 104 2.02 4.37 -16.32
N PRO A 105 2.90 3.35 -16.39
CA PRO A 105 3.64 2.86 -15.24
C PRO A 105 4.88 3.70 -14.91
N ARG A 106 4.67 4.92 -14.52
CA ARG A 106 5.77 5.81 -14.10
C ARG A 106 6.11 5.55 -12.65
N VAL A 107 7.42 5.42 -12.38
CA VAL A 107 7.90 5.21 -11.00
C VAL A 107 7.42 6.32 -10.07
N GLN A 108 7.42 7.55 -10.55
CA GLN A 108 6.99 8.71 -9.75
C GLN A 108 5.53 8.63 -9.32
N ASP A 109 4.70 7.91 -10.06
CA ASP A 109 3.28 7.76 -9.76
C ASP A 109 2.99 6.57 -8.84
N PHE A 110 3.98 5.71 -8.62
CA PHE A 110 3.79 4.51 -7.80
C PHE A 110 3.40 4.86 -6.36
N GLY A 111 3.98 5.91 -5.81
CA GLY A 111 3.67 6.32 -4.44
C GLY A 111 2.21 6.68 -4.22
N ASN A 112 1.51 7.12 -5.28
CA ASN A 112 0.10 7.50 -5.22
C ASN A 112 -0.83 6.36 -5.65
N LEU A 113 -0.30 5.17 -5.86
CA LEU A 113 -1.07 4.01 -6.30
C LEU A 113 -1.90 3.39 -5.17
N LEU A 114 -1.31 3.29 -4.00
CA LEU A 114 -1.93 2.55 -2.89
C LEU A 114 -3.10 3.30 -2.29
N THR A 115 -4.23 2.59 -2.16
CA THR A 115 -5.43 3.09 -1.50
C THR A 115 -5.59 2.42 -0.13
N VAL A 116 -6.51 2.95 0.66
CA VAL A 116 -6.89 2.32 1.93
C VAL A 116 -7.39 0.90 1.68
N GLY A 117 -8.18 0.70 0.62
CA GLY A 117 -8.67 -0.63 0.24
C GLY A 117 -7.55 -1.61 -0.05
N ASP A 118 -6.46 -1.14 -0.67
CA ASP A 118 -5.29 -1.99 -0.92
C ASP A 118 -4.64 -2.43 0.39
N LEU A 119 -4.53 -1.53 1.36
CA LEU A 119 -4.01 -1.87 2.69
C LEU A 119 -4.89 -2.90 3.38
N VAL A 120 -6.20 -2.73 3.29
CA VAL A 120 -7.16 -3.69 3.85
C VAL A 120 -6.96 -5.06 3.21
N GLY A 121 -6.81 -5.11 1.89
CA GLY A 121 -6.55 -6.35 1.16
C GLY A 121 -5.26 -7.01 1.59
N TYR A 122 -4.20 -6.22 1.76
CA TYR A 122 -2.91 -6.71 2.22
C TYR A 122 -3.02 -7.33 3.62
N VAL A 123 -3.64 -6.59 4.55
CA VAL A 123 -3.79 -7.06 5.93
C VAL A 123 -4.66 -8.32 5.95
N THR A 124 -5.71 -8.37 5.15
CA THR A 124 -6.56 -9.54 5.04
C THR A 124 -5.74 -10.77 4.65
N SER A 125 -4.85 -10.63 3.67
CA SER A 125 -4.00 -11.74 3.22
C SER A 125 -3.02 -12.19 4.30
N LYS A 126 -2.59 -11.27 5.18
CA LYS A 126 -1.67 -11.58 6.26
C LYS A 126 -2.35 -12.23 7.47
N THR A 127 -3.63 -11.94 7.69
CA THR A 127 -4.36 -12.44 8.86
C THR A 127 -5.15 -13.71 8.58
N GLU A 128 -5.23 -14.13 7.34
CA GLU A 128 -5.89 -15.38 6.97
C GLU A 128 -5.07 -16.61 7.32
#